data_97bd6129819b998a8b59f32874302b4a
#
_entry.id   97bd6129819b998a8b59f32874302b4a
#
_cell.length_a   1.000
_cell.length_b   1.000
_cell.length_c   1.000
_cell.angle_alpha   90.00
_cell.angle_beta   90.00
_cell.angle_gamma   90.00
#
_symmetry.space_group_name_H-M   'P 1'
#
loop_
_entity.id
_entity.type
_entity.pdbx_description
1 polymer ?
#
loop_
_entity_poly.entity_id
_entity_poly.type
_entity_poly.pdbx_seq_one_letter_code
_entity_poly.pdbx_strand_id
1 'polypeptide(L)'
;ALPILAGIVSQRLMRKVCPYCQEEYEARPEELKILYGKPAAPGEHVRLRRGKGCYLCNETGYKGRIAIHEILSVDAEMKRMISEGRKEDELKAYAIRSHGMTTLKEEAVKMVLAGITTFEEMERLIYTIDMDYFGED
;
A
#
# COMPACT_ATOMS: atom_id res chain seq x y z
N ALA A 1 17.85 17.46 -18.70
CA ALA A 1 17.13 16.96 -17.54
C ALA A 1 18.11 16.42 -16.50
N LEU A 2 17.94 16.81 -15.25
CA LEU A 2 18.78 16.30 -14.17
C LEU A 2 18.40 14.85 -13.89
N PRO A 3 19.39 13.98 -13.64
CA PRO A 3 19.08 12.60 -13.28
C PRO A 3 18.33 12.55 -11.98
N ILE A 4 17.24 11.77 -11.95
CA ILE A 4 16.47 11.53 -10.75
C ILE A 4 17.00 10.26 -10.12
N LEU A 5 17.45 10.37 -8.87
CA LEU A 5 17.82 9.19 -8.10
C LEU A 5 16.56 8.62 -7.47
N ALA A 6 16.38 7.32 -7.60
CA ALA A 6 15.27 6.62 -6.97
C ALA A 6 15.83 5.49 -6.11
N GLY A 7 15.24 5.29 -4.95
CA GLY A 7 15.65 4.23 -4.06
C GLY A 7 14.49 3.66 -3.28
N ILE A 8 14.64 2.41 -2.89
CA ILE A 8 13.67 1.72 -2.05
C ILE A 8 13.92 2.12 -0.59
N VAL A 9 12.93 2.75 0.02
CA VAL A 9 12.99 3.19 1.41
C VAL A 9 12.57 2.06 2.35
N SER A 10 11.55 1.30 1.94
CA SER A 10 10.96 0.25 2.75
C SER A 10 10.34 -0.82 1.85
N GLN A 11 10.24 -2.03 2.38
CA GLN A 11 9.65 -3.16 1.68
C GLN A 11 8.84 -3.99 2.65
N ARG A 12 7.68 -4.48 2.20
CA ARG A 12 6.83 -5.39 2.97
C ARG A 12 6.33 -6.50 2.05
N LEU A 13 6.05 -7.65 2.65
CA LEU A 13 5.45 -8.76 1.93
C LEU A 13 3.96 -8.83 2.27
N MET A 14 3.14 -9.01 1.23
CA MET A 14 1.71 -9.23 1.37
C MET A 14 1.36 -10.60 0.82
N ARG A 15 0.41 -11.27 1.47
CA ARG A 15 -0.10 -12.54 0.96
C ARG A 15 -1.02 -12.27 -0.22
N LYS A 16 -0.91 -13.09 -1.24
CA LYS A 16 -1.77 -13.00 -2.42
C LYS A 16 -3.02 -13.84 -2.19
N VAL A 17 -4.15 -13.36 -2.71
CA VAL A 17 -5.38 -14.15 -2.68
C VAL A 17 -5.18 -15.46 -3.45
N CYS A 18 -5.72 -16.56 -2.91
CA CYS A 18 -5.61 -17.85 -3.56
C CYS A 18 -6.34 -17.84 -4.91
N PRO A 19 -5.66 -18.15 -6.02
CA PRO A 19 -6.30 -18.12 -7.34
C PRO A 19 -7.32 -19.26 -7.54
N TYR A 20 -7.28 -20.29 -6.70
CA TYR A 20 -8.14 -21.46 -6.86
C TYR A 20 -9.47 -21.33 -6.12
N CYS A 21 -9.54 -20.47 -5.09
CA CYS A 21 -10.78 -20.30 -4.34
C CYS A 21 -11.20 -18.83 -4.23
N GLN A 22 -10.57 -17.97 -5.02
CA GLN A 22 -10.92 -16.54 -4.99
C GLN A 22 -12.35 -16.32 -5.48
N GLU A 23 -13.00 -15.36 -4.87
CA GLU A 23 -14.32 -14.91 -5.29
C GLU A 23 -14.37 -13.38 -5.23
N GLU A 24 -15.20 -12.80 -6.08
CA GLU A 24 -15.44 -11.37 -6.05
C GLU A 24 -16.59 -11.06 -5.09
N TYR A 25 -16.50 -9.93 -4.44
CA TYR A 25 -17.61 -9.40 -3.64
C TYR A 25 -17.67 -7.89 -3.81
N GLU A 26 -18.84 -7.32 -3.57
CA GLU A 26 -19.00 -5.88 -3.66
C GLU A 26 -18.42 -5.23 -2.41
N ALA A 27 -17.52 -4.27 -2.60
CA ALA A 27 -16.89 -3.56 -1.50
C ALA A 27 -17.94 -2.81 -0.68
N ARG A 28 -17.82 -2.89 0.63
CA ARG A 28 -18.69 -2.16 1.54
C ARG A 28 -18.30 -0.68 1.57
N PRO A 29 -19.24 0.22 1.88
CA PRO A 29 -18.91 1.66 1.97
C PRO A 29 -17.75 1.97 2.91
N GLU A 30 -17.62 1.24 4.02
CA GLU A 30 -16.51 1.41 4.96
C GLU A 30 -15.17 1.06 4.32
N GLU A 31 -15.15 0.03 3.49
CA GLU A 31 -13.94 -0.38 2.77
C GLU A 31 -13.53 0.65 1.74
N LEU A 32 -14.49 1.16 0.98
CA LEU A 32 -14.24 2.19 -0.01
C LEU A 32 -13.70 3.47 0.61
N LYS A 33 -14.22 3.84 1.78
CA LYS A 33 -13.74 5.01 2.50
C LYS A 33 -12.26 4.88 2.86
N ILE A 34 -11.86 3.69 3.29
CA ILE A 34 -10.45 3.43 3.63
C ILE A 34 -9.58 3.39 2.37
N LEU A 35 -10.05 2.72 1.31
CA LEU A 35 -9.29 2.60 0.06
C LEU A 35 -9.07 3.94 -0.63
N TYR A 36 -10.08 4.77 -0.69
CA TYR A 36 -10.02 6.05 -1.40
C TYR A 36 -9.75 7.26 -0.50
N GLY A 37 -9.82 7.08 0.82
CA GLY A 37 -9.62 8.18 1.77
C GLY A 37 -10.78 9.17 1.84
N LYS A 38 -11.91 8.84 1.23
CA LYS A 38 -13.11 9.69 1.20
C LYS A 38 -14.35 8.82 1.11
N PRO A 39 -15.53 9.32 1.54
CA PRO A 39 -16.75 8.55 1.41
C PRO A 39 -17.04 8.16 -0.05
N ALA A 40 -17.61 6.98 -0.24
CA ALA A 40 -17.99 6.51 -1.56
C ALA A 40 -19.09 7.41 -2.16
N ALA A 41 -18.97 7.67 -3.46
CA ALA A 41 -20.01 8.40 -4.17
C ALA A 41 -21.28 7.54 -4.29
N PRO A 42 -22.49 8.15 -4.26
CA PRO A 42 -23.71 7.39 -4.47
C PRO A 42 -23.67 6.62 -5.79
N GLY A 43 -24.00 5.33 -5.75
CA GLY A 43 -23.99 4.49 -6.93
C GLY A 43 -22.63 3.96 -7.34
N GLU A 44 -21.60 4.24 -6.58
CA GLU A 44 -20.25 3.71 -6.86
C GLU A 44 -20.18 2.25 -6.40
N HIS A 45 -19.79 1.38 -7.34
CA HIS A 45 -19.67 -0.05 -7.10
C HIS A 45 -18.27 -0.51 -7.46
N VAL A 46 -17.58 -1.09 -6.50
CA VAL A 46 -16.24 -1.64 -6.70
C VAL A 46 -16.24 -3.08 -6.21
N ARG A 47 -15.67 -3.97 -7.00
CA ARG A 47 -15.56 -5.37 -6.62
C ARG A 47 -14.15 -5.67 -6.15
N LEU A 48 -14.08 -6.28 -4.97
CA LEU A 48 -12.83 -6.74 -4.38
C LEU A 48 -12.79 -8.26 -4.41
N ARG A 49 -11.65 -8.84 -4.08
CA ARG A 49 -11.48 -10.29 -4.06
C ARG A 49 -11.12 -10.78 -2.68
N ARG A 50 -11.54 -12.01 -2.41
CA ARG A 50 -11.18 -12.73 -1.19
C ARG A 50 -11.12 -14.22 -1.50
N GLY A 51 -10.38 -14.97 -0.68
CA GLY A 51 -10.31 -16.41 -0.81
C GLY A 51 -11.24 -17.09 0.18
N LYS A 52 -12.07 -18.03 -0.30
CA LYS A 52 -12.95 -18.78 0.57
C LYS A 52 -12.22 -19.76 1.49
N GLY A 53 -11.04 -20.17 1.10
CA GLY A 53 -10.34 -21.28 1.68
C GLY A 53 -10.57 -22.56 0.87
N CYS A 54 -9.51 -23.26 0.52
CA CYS A 54 -9.59 -24.50 -0.21
C CYS A 54 -8.41 -25.40 0.14
N TYR A 55 -8.45 -26.61 -0.35
CA TYR A 55 -7.38 -27.59 -0.13
C TYR A 55 -6.01 -27.06 -0.59
N LEU A 56 -5.99 -26.38 -1.73
CA LEU A 56 -4.72 -25.90 -2.32
C LEU A 56 -4.06 -24.76 -1.56
N CYS A 57 -4.82 -24.00 -0.77
CA CYS A 57 -4.28 -22.94 0.06
C CYS A 57 -4.28 -23.29 1.55
N ASN A 58 -4.51 -24.55 1.89
CA ASN A 58 -4.63 -25.04 3.27
C ASN A 58 -5.73 -24.31 4.05
N GLU A 59 -6.84 -24.02 3.40
CA GLU A 59 -8.02 -23.35 3.96
C GLU A 59 -7.75 -21.91 4.44
N THR A 60 -6.64 -21.30 4.01
CA THR A 60 -6.29 -19.94 4.43
C THR A 60 -6.90 -18.84 3.56
N GLY A 61 -7.23 -19.16 2.31
CA GLY A 61 -7.65 -18.17 1.32
C GLY A 61 -6.51 -17.42 0.66
N TYR A 62 -5.27 -17.75 1.00
CA TYR A 62 -4.07 -17.09 0.46
C TYR A 62 -3.11 -18.12 -0.11
N LYS A 63 -2.44 -17.75 -1.20
CA LYS A 63 -1.40 -18.58 -1.82
C LYS A 63 -0.36 -17.69 -2.48
N GLY A 64 0.88 -17.80 -2.02
CA GLY A 64 1.98 -16.97 -2.51
C GLY A 64 2.01 -15.60 -1.85
N ARG A 65 3.08 -14.88 -2.12
CA ARG A 65 3.31 -13.55 -1.55
C ARG A 65 3.81 -12.60 -2.63
N ILE A 66 3.58 -11.32 -2.42
CA ILE A 66 4.08 -10.26 -3.29
C ILE A 66 4.76 -9.21 -2.44
N ALA A 67 5.88 -8.70 -2.93
CA ALA A 67 6.58 -7.60 -2.26
C ALA A 67 6.04 -6.28 -2.76
N ILE A 68 5.79 -5.36 -1.84
CA ILE A 68 5.48 -3.98 -2.15
C ILE A 68 6.57 -3.09 -1.59
N HIS A 69 6.78 -1.96 -2.22
CA HIS A 69 7.92 -1.09 -1.93
C HIS A 69 7.46 0.34 -1.71
N GLU A 70 8.12 0.99 -0.75
CA GLU A 70 8.04 2.43 -0.61
C GLU A 70 9.24 2.99 -1.37
N ILE A 71 8.97 3.80 -2.38
CA ILE A 71 9.99 4.32 -3.28
C ILE A 71 10.08 5.82 -3.14
N LEU A 72 11.29 6.33 -2.99
CA LEU A 72 11.57 7.74 -2.90
C LEU A 72 12.38 8.15 -4.13
N SER A 73 11.88 9.16 -4.85
CA SER A 73 12.61 9.78 -5.96
C SER A 73 13.22 11.09 -5.45
N VAL A 74 14.51 11.27 -5.67
CA VAL A 74 15.24 12.43 -5.19
C VAL A 74 15.49 13.37 -6.36
N ASP A 75 14.79 14.50 -6.39
CA ASP A 75 14.97 15.54 -7.39
C ASP A 75 15.97 16.61 -6.91
N ALA A 76 16.18 17.65 -7.72
CA ALA A 76 17.11 18.73 -7.40
C ALA A 76 16.73 19.47 -6.13
N GLU A 77 15.43 19.72 -5.93
CA GLU A 77 14.95 20.41 -4.73
C GLU A 77 15.20 19.58 -3.47
N MET A 78 14.95 18.29 -3.54
CA MET A 78 15.20 17.40 -2.40
C MET A 78 16.71 17.33 -2.09
N LYS A 79 17.57 17.30 -3.11
CA LYS A 79 19.02 17.35 -2.91
C LYS A 79 19.43 18.62 -2.16
N ARG A 80 18.80 19.74 -2.52
CA ARG A 80 19.05 21.02 -1.85
C ARG A 80 18.64 20.95 -0.39
N MET A 81 17.45 20.41 -0.12
CA MET A 81 16.95 20.25 1.25
C MET A 81 17.86 19.37 2.09
N ILE A 82 18.37 18.28 1.52
CA ILE A 82 19.35 17.40 2.20
C ILE A 82 20.61 18.16 2.55
N SER A 83 21.13 18.95 1.62
CA SER A 83 22.37 19.71 1.83
C SER A 83 22.18 20.82 2.88
N GLU A 84 20.95 21.31 3.07
CA GLU A 84 20.63 22.29 4.10
C GLU A 84 20.40 21.66 5.48
N GLY A 85 20.46 20.33 5.58
CA GLY A 85 20.25 19.65 6.84
C GLY A 85 18.79 19.56 7.27
N ARG A 86 17.84 19.58 6.32
CA ARG A 86 16.42 19.47 6.63
C ARG A 86 16.11 18.12 7.27
N LYS A 87 15.11 18.13 8.16
CA LYS A 87 14.71 16.94 8.89
C LYS A 87 14.03 15.92 7.97
N GLU A 88 14.10 14.66 8.36
CA GLU A 88 13.50 13.55 7.61
C GLU A 88 12.01 13.77 7.35
N ASP A 89 11.27 14.27 8.35
CA ASP A 89 9.84 14.57 8.23
C ASP A 89 9.56 15.59 7.10
N GLU A 90 10.41 16.61 6.99
CA GLU A 90 10.27 17.63 5.96
C GLU A 90 10.54 17.07 4.58
N LEU A 91 11.54 16.18 4.48
CA LEU A 91 11.88 15.51 3.22
C LEU A 91 10.74 14.61 2.76
N LYS A 92 10.15 13.84 3.67
CA LYS A 92 9.00 12.98 3.36
C LYS A 92 7.79 13.80 2.94
N ALA A 93 7.49 14.89 3.66
CA ALA A 93 6.37 15.74 3.33
C ALA A 93 6.53 16.35 1.94
N TYR A 94 7.73 16.82 1.60
CA TYR A 94 8.02 17.32 0.26
C TYR A 94 7.84 16.23 -0.79
N ALA A 95 8.39 15.04 -0.54
CA ALA A 95 8.31 13.93 -1.49
C ALA A 95 6.87 13.53 -1.79
N ILE A 96 6.01 13.51 -0.77
CA ILE A 96 4.59 13.18 -0.93
C ILE A 96 3.91 14.27 -1.77
N ARG A 97 4.13 15.55 -1.46
CA ARG A 97 3.51 16.67 -2.19
C ARG A 97 3.94 16.73 -3.66
N SER A 98 5.20 16.41 -3.94
CA SER A 98 5.75 16.48 -5.29
C SER A 98 5.54 15.20 -6.10
N HIS A 99 4.85 14.21 -5.52
CA HIS A 99 4.66 12.88 -6.11
C HIS A 99 5.99 12.13 -6.34
N GLY A 100 7.03 12.51 -5.59
CA GLY A 100 8.32 11.83 -5.62
C GLY A 100 8.40 10.62 -4.72
N MET A 101 7.32 10.30 -4.00
CA MET A 101 7.28 9.16 -3.09
C MET A 101 6.01 8.35 -3.28
N THR A 102 6.18 7.05 -3.46
CA THR A 102 5.07 6.10 -3.46
C THR A 102 5.10 5.38 -2.13
N THR A 103 4.03 5.52 -1.35
CA THR A 103 3.97 4.94 -0.01
C THR A 103 3.56 3.47 -0.06
N LEU A 104 3.89 2.72 1.00
CA LEU A 104 3.44 1.33 1.14
C LEU A 104 1.92 1.24 1.13
N LYS A 105 1.24 2.20 1.77
CA LYS A 105 -0.23 2.23 1.79
C LYS A 105 -0.81 2.35 0.39
N GLU A 106 -0.26 3.27 -0.42
CA GLU A 106 -0.70 3.46 -1.81
C GLU A 106 -0.52 2.18 -2.63
N GLU A 107 0.63 1.52 -2.48
CA GLU A 107 0.90 0.27 -3.18
C GLU A 107 -0.05 -0.83 -2.72
N ALA A 108 -0.33 -0.93 -1.41
CA ALA A 108 -1.26 -1.90 -0.88
C ALA A 108 -2.67 -1.70 -1.44
N VAL A 109 -3.13 -0.45 -1.50
CA VAL A 109 -4.43 -0.11 -2.08
C VAL A 109 -4.50 -0.55 -3.54
N LYS A 110 -3.46 -0.30 -4.32
CA LYS A 110 -3.41 -0.74 -5.73
C LYS A 110 -3.53 -2.25 -5.84
N MET A 111 -2.86 -3.01 -4.96
CA MET A 111 -2.92 -4.46 -4.99
C MET A 111 -4.32 -4.98 -4.66
N VAL A 112 -5.02 -4.35 -3.72
CA VAL A 112 -6.39 -4.71 -3.38
C VAL A 112 -7.33 -4.44 -4.55
N LEU A 113 -7.24 -3.26 -5.15
CA LEU A 113 -8.09 -2.87 -6.29
C LEU A 113 -7.82 -3.72 -7.53
N ALA A 114 -6.58 -4.18 -7.69
CA ALA A 114 -6.22 -5.07 -8.80
C ALA A 114 -6.64 -6.53 -8.57
N GLY A 115 -7.13 -6.86 -7.37
CA GLY A 115 -7.54 -8.23 -7.03
C GLY A 115 -6.39 -9.17 -6.73
N ILE A 116 -5.21 -8.64 -6.47
CA ILE A 116 -4.01 -9.45 -6.18
C ILE A 116 -4.01 -9.90 -4.72
N THR A 117 -4.50 -9.06 -3.82
CA THR A 117 -4.60 -9.34 -2.41
C THR A 117 -5.99 -8.95 -1.88
N THR A 118 -6.18 -9.07 -0.57
CA THR A 118 -7.47 -8.78 0.07
C THR A 118 -7.41 -7.48 0.86
N PHE A 119 -8.59 -6.94 1.12
CA PHE A 119 -8.72 -5.77 1.99
C PHE A 119 -8.19 -6.06 3.40
N GLU A 120 -8.48 -7.24 3.94
CA GLU A 120 -8.02 -7.65 5.26
C GLU A 120 -6.49 -7.72 5.35
N GLU A 121 -5.85 -8.18 4.29
CA GLU A 121 -4.38 -8.23 4.26
C GLU A 121 -3.78 -6.82 4.25
N MET A 122 -4.40 -5.90 3.52
CA MET A 122 -4.01 -4.50 3.53
C MET A 122 -4.17 -3.88 4.92
N GLU A 123 -5.30 -4.13 5.59
CA GLU A 123 -5.51 -3.63 6.95
C GLU A 123 -4.46 -4.14 7.92
N ARG A 124 -4.13 -5.44 7.83
CA ARG A 124 -3.09 -6.04 8.66
C ARG A 124 -1.75 -5.37 8.43
N LEU A 125 -1.42 -5.10 7.17
CA LEU A 125 -0.17 -4.42 6.82
C LEU A 125 -0.12 -3.01 7.39
N ILE A 126 -1.19 -2.25 7.24
CA ILE A 126 -1.27 -0.87 7.75
C ILE A 126 -1.13 -0.86 9.27
N TYR A 127 -1.81 -1.78 9.94
CA TYR A 127 -1.69 -1.92 11.38
C TYR A 127 -0.24 -2.22 11.80
N THR A 128 0.44 -3.10 11.09
CA THR A 128 1.83 -3.45 11.34
C THR A 128 2.77 -2.25 11.14
N ILE A 129 2.54 -1.48 10.09
CA ILE A 129 3.32 -0.25 9.82
C ILE A 129 3.13 0.75 10.96
N ASP A 130 1.88 0.99 11.38
CA ASP A 130 1.58 1.90 12.47
C ASP A 130 2.22 1.46 13.79
N MET A 131 2.22 0.16 14.08
CA MET A 131 2.86 -0.38 15.27
C MET A 131 4.37 -0.21 15.23
N ASP A 132 5.00 -0.42 14.08
CA ASP A 132 6.43 -0.19 13.91
C ASP A 132 6.80 1.27 14.15
N TYR A 133 5.90 2.19 13.74
CA TYR A 133 6.12 3.63 13.87
C TYR A 133 5.94 4.12 15.31
N PHE A 134 4.92 3.60 16.01
CA PHE A 134 4.57 4.05 17.36
C PHE A 134 5.05 3.11 18.47
N GLY A 135 5.56 1.93 18.15
CA GLY A 135 6.01 0.94 19.11
C GLY A 135 7.46 1.07 19.54
N GLU A 136 8.19 2.04 19.02
CA GLU A 136 9.59 2.28 19.36
C GLU A 136 9.71 3.31 20.47
N ASP A 137 9.61 2.88 21.67
CA ASP A 137 9.97 3.70 22.82
C ASP A 137 11.16 3.09 23.53
#